data_ad3ad391fc7eab032af382554caa2ce3
#
_entry.id   ad3ad391fc7eab032af382554caa2ce3
#
_cell.length_a   1.000
_cell.length_b   1.000
_cell.length_c   1.000
_cell.angle_alpha   90.00
_cell.angle_beta   90.00
_cell.angle_gamma   90.00
#
_symmetry.space_group_name_H-M   'P 1'
#
loop_
_entity.id
_entity.type
_entity.pdbx_description
1 polymer ?
#
loop_
_entity_poly.entity_id
_entity_poly.type
_entity_poly.pdbx_seq_one_letter_code
_entity_poly.pdbx_strand_id
1 'polypeptide(L)'
;DEGTPSFSPDGNTMYYTYCAQDPEGPRTAEIYISTRSSAKWGKGTRANIVKDSVTALGHPSISPDGKYLYFVSDAVGGYGGKDLFRARVMGSDFGPMENLGPDINTPGDEMFPYVRDSVTLYFASDGHPGMGGLDIFKATLDSTGKWNVENMKAPINSAGDDFGITFAGNKESGFF
;
A
#
# COMPACT_ATOMS: atom_id res chain seq x y z
N ASP A 1 1.79 -17.48 2.94
CA ASP A 1 2.90 -16.53 3.16
C ASP A 1 2.31 -15.18 3.61
N GLU A 2 2.96 -14.52 4.58
CA GLU A 2 2.58 -13.22 5.11
C GLU A 2 3.70 -12.20 4.83
N GLY A 3 3.30 -10.94 4.58
CA GLY A 3 4.27 -9.87 4.32
C GLY A 3 3.71 -8.46 4.47
N THR A 4 4.56 -7.49 4.27
CA THR A 4 4.26 -6.05 4.20
C THR A 4 3.33 -5.56 5.33
N PRO A 5 3.70 -5.71 6.62
CA PRO A 5 2.85 -5.28 7.73
C PRO A 5 2.80 -3.76 7.85
N SER A 6 1.62 -3.23 8.20
CA SER A 6 1.40 -1.83 8.57
C SER A 6 0.61 -1.76 9.87
N PHE A 7 1.00 -0.85 10.76
CA PHE A 7 0.43 -0.77 12.10
C PHE A 7 -0.40 0.49 12.30
N SER A 8 -1.56 0.35 12.95
CA SER A 8 -2.37 1.49 13.36
C SER A 8 -1.56 2.46 14.25
N PRO A 9 -1.94 3.75 14.29
CA PRO A 9 -1.22 4.76 15.08
C PRO A 9 -1.07 4.42 16.57
N ASP A 10 -2.03 3.69 17.12
CA ASP A 10 -2.00 3.21 18.51
C ASP A 10 -1.20 1.92 18.70
N GLY A 11 -0.71 1.32 17.60
CA GLY A 11 0.07 0.09 17.58
C GLY A 11 -0.73 -1.16 17.97
N ASN A 12 -2.06 -1.11 18.00
CA ASN A 12 -2.89 -2.23 18.44
C ASN A 12 -3.54 -3.02 17.30
N THR A 13 -3.51 -2.49 16.08
CA THR A 13 -3.99 -3.18 14.89
C THR A 13 -2.86 -3.30 13.87
N MET A 14 -2.70 -4.49 13.31
CA MET A 14 -1.77 -4.79 12.23
C MET A 14 -2.56 -5.20 11.00
N TYR A 15 -2.28 -4.53 9.90
CA TYR A 15 -2.72 -4.90 8.56
C TYR A 15 -1.56 -5.57 7.84
N TYR A 16 -1.77 -6.67 7.13
CA TYR A 16 -0.70 -7.35 6.41
C TYR A 16 -1.22 -8.10 5.19
N THR A 17 -0.36 -8.32 4.22
CA THR A 17 -0.66 -9.16 3.07
C THR A 17 -0.60 -10.63 3.48
N TYR A 18 -1.61 -11.39 3.11
CA TYR A 18 -1.66 -12.84 3.25
C TYR A 18 -1.89 -13.47 1.88
N CYS A 19 -1.02 -14.40 1.49
CA CYS A 19 -1.20 -15.22 0.30
C CYS A 19 -1.51 -16.64 0.74
N ALA A 20 -2.74 -17.09 0.50
CA ALA A 20 -3.13 -18.46 0.78
C ALA A 20 -2.28 -19.44 -0.03
N GLN A 21 -1.79 -20.46 0.64
CA GLN A 21 -1.14 -21.59 -0.04
C GLN A 21 -2.22 -22.60 -0.41
N ASP A 22 -2.91 -22.37 -1.54
CA ASP A 22 -3.76 -23.37 -2.14
C ASP A 22 -2.97 -24.04 -3.28
N PRO A 23 -2.66 -25.35 -3.17
CA PRO A 23 -1.95 -26.06 -4.23
C PRO A 23 -2.73 -26.16 -5.55
N GLU A 24 -4.04 -26.02 -5.52
CA GLU A 24 -4.94 -26.21 -6.66
C GLU A 24 -5.66 -24.93 -7.11
N GLY A 25 -5.53 -23.81 -6.37
CA GLY A 25 -6.20 -22.55 -6.64
C GLY A 25 -5.27 -21.43 -7.09
N PRO A 26 -5.80 -20.36 -7.69
CA PRO A 26 -5.03 -19.14 -7.95
C PRO A 26 -4.56 -18.54 -6.62
N ARG A 27 -3.27 -18.23 -6.50
CA ARG A 27 -2.72 -17.51 -5.34
C ARG A 27 -3.17 -16.06 -5.40
N THR A 28 -4.23 -15.74 -4.70
CA THR A 28 -4.71 -14.35 -4.58
C THR A 28 -4.17 -13.76 -3.29
N ALA A 29 -3.53 -12.60 -3.39
CA ALA A 29 -3.12 -11.84 -2.22
C ALA A 29 -4.36 -11.20 -1.58
N GLU A 30 -4.46 -11.25 -0.25
CA GLU A 30 -5.54 -10.66 0.53
C GLU A 30 -4.96 -9.85 1.69
N ILE A 31 -5.67 -8.82 2.11
CA ILE A 31 -5.30 -8.08 3.32
C ILE A 31 -5.97 -8.74 4.53
N TYR A 32 -5.16 -9.02 5.54
CA TYR A 32 -5.60 -9.53 6.83
C TYR A 32 -5.38 -8.51 7.94
N ILE A 33 -6.20 -8.60 8.97
CA ILE A 33 -6.16 -7.73 10.14
C ILE A 33 -5.95 -8.59 11.37
N SER A 34 -4.96 -8.24 12.18
CA SER A 34 -4.76 -8.80 13.51
C SER A 34 -4.80 -7.68 14.55
N THR A 35 -5.46 -7.93 15.67
CA THR A 35 -5.48 -6.98 16.79
C THR A 35 -4.68 -7.52 17.95
N ARG A 36 -4.04 -6.62 18.69
CA ARG A 36 -3.25 -6.95 19.87
C ARG A 36 -4.05 -6.74 21.14
N SER A 37 -4.12 -7.78 21.97
CA SER A 37 -4.61 -7.70 23.33
C SER A 37 -3.47 -7.99 24.29
N SER A 38 -3.10 -7.03 25.13
CA SER A 38 -1.90 -7.05 25.96
C SER A 38 -0.63 -7.15 25.10
N ALA A 39 0.20 -8.20 25.24
CA ALA A 39 1.45 -8.38 24.51
C ALA A 39 1.34 -9.35 23.33
N LYS A 40 0.14 -9.90 23.05
CA LYS A 40 -0.03 -10.95 22.02
C LYS A 40 -0.93 -10.47 20.88
N TRP A 41 -0.51 -10.77 19.65
CA TRP A 41 -1.33 -10.62 18.45
C TRP A 41 -2.36 -11.76 18.38
N GLY A 42 -3.60 -11.40 18.05
CA GLY A 42 -4.66 -12.35 17.80
C GLY A 42 -4.50 -13.05 16.44
N LYS A 43 -5.36 -14.02 16.18
CA LYS A 43 -5.44 -14.63 14.86
C LYS A 43 -5.92 -13.59 13.84
N GLY A 44 -5.22 -13.48 12.71
CA GLY A 44 -5.63 -12.60 11.63
C GLY A 44 -6.96 -13.02 11.00
N THR A 45 -7.74 -12.04 10.60
CA THR A 45 -9.00 -12.22 9.85
C THR A 45 -8.94 -11.41 8.56
N ARG A 46 -9.56 -11.90 7.49
CA ARG A 46 -9.62 -11.20 6.20
C ARG A 46 -10.28 -9.83 6.35
N ALA A 47 -9.69 -8.79 5.79
CA ALA A 47 -10.29 -7.46 5.70
C ALA A 47 -11.44 -7.46 4.68
N ASN A 48 -12.61 -6.97 5.08
CA ASN A 48 -13.80 -6.94 4.24
C ASN A 48 -13.83 -5.67 3.35
N ILE A 49 -12.80 -5.51 2.49
CA ILE A 49 -12.69 -4.38 1.55
C ILE A 49 -13.44 -4.68 0.25
N VAL A 50 -13.26 -5.89 -0.28
CA VAL A 50 -13.98 -6.40 -1.46
C VAL A 50 -14.74 -7.67 -1.10
N LYS A 51 -15.87 -7.89 -1.81
CA LYS A 51 -16.73 -9.05 -1.54
C LYS A 51 -16.34 -10.28 -2.33
N ASP A 52 -15.67 -10.10 -3.46
CA ASP A 52 -15.21 -11.22 -4.27
C ASP A 52 -13.91 -11.83 -3.71
N SER A 53 -13.54 -12.99 -4.24
CA SER A 53 -12.34 -13.74 -3.85
C SER A 53 -11.28 -13.79 -4.95
N VAL A 54 -11.46 -13.03 -6.04
CA VAL A 54 -10.56 -13.04 -7.20
C VAL A 54 -9.72 -11.77 -7.31
N THR A 55 -10.23 -10.64 -6.77
CA THR A 55 -9.49 -9.38 -6.73
C THR A 55 -8.35 -9.47 -5.73
N ALA A 56 -7.12 -9.30 -6.19
CA ALA A 56 -5.96 -9.27 -5.31
C ALA A 56 -5.86 -7.95 -4.54
N LEU A 57 -5.56 -8.05 -3.24
CA LEU A 57 -5.30 -6.92 -2.36
C LEU A 57 -4.00 -7.17 -1.59
N GLY A 58 -3.06 -6.23 -1.63
CA GLY A 58 -1.79 -6.38 -0.92
C GLY A 58 -1.13 -5.07 -0.55
N HIS A 59 0.03 -5.18 0.07
CA HIS A 59 0.88 -4.07 0.49
C HIS A 59 0.12 -2.97 1.25
N PRO A 60 -0.57 -3.29 2.35
CA PRO A 60 -1.35 -2.30 3.08
C PRO A 60 -0.46 -1.25 3.75
N SER A 61 -0.91 0.00 3.74
CA SER A 61 -0.30 1.13 4.46
C SER A 61 -1.38 1.98 5.09
N ILE A 62 -1.49 1.96 6.42
CA ILE A 62 -2.46 2.78 7.14
C ILE A 62 -1.97 4.23 7.23
N SER A 63 -2.87 5.19 7.04
CA SER A 63 -2.56 6.60 7.24
C SER A 63 -2.23 6.91 8.72
N PRO A 64 -1.33 7.88 9.01
CA PRO A 64 -0.94 8.22 10.38
C PRO A 64 -2.09 8.67 11.28
N ASP A 65 -3.21 9.10 10.73
CA ASP A 65 -4.44 9.43 11.47
C ASP A 65 -5.40 8.24 11.62
N GLY A 66 -5.05 7.08 11.05
CA GLY A 66 -5.83 5.84 11.10
C GLY A 66 -7.11 5.84 10.26
N LYS A 67 -7.35 6.87 9.43
CA LYS A 67 -8.63 7.03 8.72
C LYS A 67 -8.71 6.30 7.39
N TYR A 68 -7.58 6.10 6.72
CA TYR A 68 -7.52 5.46 5.41
C TYR A 68 -6.47 4.35 5.38
N LEU A 69 -6.84 3.21 4.83
CA LEU A 69 -5.93 2.15 4.46
C LEU A 69 -5.64 2.30 2.97
N TYR A 70 -4.37 2.48 2.61
CA TYR A 70 -3.86 2.46 1.24
C TYR A 70 -3.37 1.05 0.93
N PHE A 71 -3.54 0.60 -0.28
CA PHE A 71 -3.16 -0.76 -0.69
C PHE A 71 -3.03 -0.88 -2.21
N VAL A 72 -2.48 -1.99 -2.64
CA VAL A 72 -2.35 -2.38 -4.05
C VAL A 72 -3.49 -3.30 -4.45
N SER A 73 -4.02 -3.15 -5.66
CA SER A 73 -5.01 -4.06 -6.22
C SER A 73 -4.92 -4.15 -7.75
N ASP A 74 -5.28 -5.32 -8.28
CA ASP A 74 -5.51 -5.58 -9.70
C ASP A 74 -6.99 -5.45 -10.10
N ALA A 75 -7.77 -4.71 -9.32
CA ALA A 75 -9.20 -4.55 -9.53
C ALA A 75 -9.53 -4.00 -10.92
N VAL A 76 -10.58 -4.56 -11.53
CA VAL A 76 -11.06 -4.13 -12.87
C VAL A 76 -11.40 -2.64 -12.86
N GLY A 77 -10.98 -1.93 -13.90
CA GLY A 77 -11.20 -0.47 -14.04
C GLY A 77 -10.05 0.37 -13.50
N GLY A 78 -8.91 -0.25 -13.19
CA GLY A 78 -7.66 0.43 -12.92
C GLY A 78 -7.02 1.04 -14.18
N TYR A 79 -5.80 1.59 -14.02
CA TYR A 79 -5.03 2.23 -15.09
C TYR A 79 -4.01 1.27 -15.70
N GLY A 80 -3.59 0.25 -14.95
CA GLY A 80 -2.53 -0.66 -15.37
C GLY A 80 -2.66 -2.08 -14.86
N GLY A 81 -1.52 -2.67 -14.53
CA GLY A 81 -1.44 -4.01 -13.96
C GLY A 81 -1.91 -4.03 -12.52
N LYS A 82 -1.17 -3.38 -11.63
CA LYS A 82 -1.52 -3.18 -10.23
C LYS A 82 -1.54 -1.70 -9.93
N ASP A 83 -2.63 -1.25 -9.39
CA ASP A 83 -2.85 0.16 -9.04
C ASP A 83 -2.88 0.37 -7.54
N LEU A 84 -2.58 1.59 -7.10
CA LEU A 84 -2.81 2.03 -5.74
C LEU A 84 -4.25 2.50 -5.53
N PHE A 85 -4.84 1.96 -4.49
CA PHE A 85 -6.18 2.29 -4.00
C PHE A 85 -6.10 2.72 -2.54
N ARG A 86 -7.18 3.30 -2.05
CA ARG A 86 -7.43 3.50 -0.63
C ARG A 86 -8.86 3.16 -0.27
N ALA A 87 -9.11 2.84 1.00
CA ALA A 87 -10.45 2.71 1.57
C ALA A 87 -10.51 3.39 2.93
N ARG A 88 -11.64 4.01 3.24
CA ARG A 88 -11.86 4.61 4.55
C ARG A 88 -12.04 3.51 5.60
N VAL A 89 -11.32 3.61 6.72
CA VAL A 89 -11.47 2.70 7.86
C VAL A 89 -12.69 3.13 8.68
N MET A 90 -13.60 2.19 8.94
CA MET A 90 -14.86 2.40 9.66
C MET A 90 -15.02 1.36 10.78
N GLY A 91 -14.15 1.46 11.79
CA GLY A 91 -14.07 0.46 12.87
C GLY A 91 -13.50 -0.86 12.34
N SER A 92 -14.29 -1.93 12.33
CA SER A 92 -13.92 -3.24 11.77
C SER A 92 -14.19 -3.37 10.27
N ASP A 93 -14.89 -2.41 9.67
CA ASP A 93 -15.27 -2.41 8.27
C ASP A 93 -14.53 -1.33 7.47
N PHE A 94 -14.76 -1.34 6.15
CA PHE A 94 -14.16 -0.40 5.21
C PHE A 94 -15.24 0.24 4.34
N GLY A 95 -15.01 1.51 3.98
CA GLY A 95 -15.74 2.17 2.92
C GLY A 95 -15.41 1.58 1.53
N PRO A 96 -16.07 2.08 0.47
CA PRO A 96 -15.71 1.71 -0.90
C PRO A 96 -14.23 1.97 -1.17
N MET A 97 -13.60 1.09 -1.95
CA MET A 97 -12.26 1.33 -2.43
C MET A 97 -12.26 2.43 -3.49
N GLU A 98 -11.30 3.34 -3.39
CA GLU A 98 -11.10 4.49 -4.26
C GLU A 98 -9.75 4.34 -4.95
N ASN A 99 -9.71 4.32 -6.30
CA ASN A 99 -8.47 4.37 -7.07
C ASN A 99 -7.84 5.76 -6.90
N LEU A 100 -6.52 5.84 -6.72
CA LEU A 100 -5.82 7.12 -6.50
C LEU A 100 -5.69 7.98 -7.75
N GLY A 101 -6.11 7.46 -8.90
CA GLY A 101 -6.20 8.22 -10.14
C GLY A 101 -4.91 8.25 -10.97
N PRO A 102 -4.96 8.89 -12.17
CA PRO A 102 -3.90 8.82 -13.17
C PRO A 102 -2.66 9.67 -12.86
N ASP A 103 -2.69 10.49 -11.83
CA ASP A 103 -1.48 11.17 -11.37
C ASP A 103 -0.53 10.20 -10.65
N ILE A 104 -1.08 9.15 -10.01
CA ILE A 104 -0.36 8.12 -9.27
C ILE A 104 -0.23 6.85 -10.12
N ASN A 105 -1.36 6.35 -10.65
CA ASN A 105 -1.43 5.06 -11.31
C ASN A 105 -1.15 5.20 -12.82
N THR A 106 -0.39 4.25 -13.35
CA THR A 106 0.10 4.21 -14.73
C THR A 106 -0.34 2.91 -15.43
N PRO A 107 -0.02 2.69 -16.71
CA PRO A 107 -0.20 1.37 -17.34
C PRO A 107 0.70 0.26 -16.77
N GLY A 108 1.69 0.60 -15.95
CA GLY A 108 2.57 -0.37 -15.26
C GLY A 108 1.98 -0.87 -13.94
N ASP A 109 2.86 -1.23 -13.03
CA ASP A 109 2.55 -1.65 -11.67
C ASP A 109 2.95 -0.56 -10.67
N GLU A 110 2.03 -0.15 -9.79
CA GLU A 110 2.29 0.69 -8.63
C GLU A 110 2.17 -0.16 -7.36
N MET A 111 3.24 -0.18 -6.56
CA MET A 111 3.38 -1.12 -5.45
C MET A 111 3.96 -0.46 -4.19
N PHE A 112 3.90 -1.16 -3.07
CA PHE A 112 4.53 -0.78 -1.80
C PHE A 112 4.25 0.65 -1.34
N PRO A 113 2.95 1.05 -1.21
CA PRO A 113 2.63 2.39 -0.71
C PRO A 113 3.09 2.56 0.73
N TYR A 114 3.63 3.74 1.04
CA TYR A 114 3.94 4.19 2.39
C TYR A 114 3.37 5.59 2.60
N VAL A 115 2.32 5.68 3.41
CA VAL A 115 1.67 6.96 3.74
C VAL A 115 2.46 7.64 4.83
N ARG A 116 3.17 8.73 4.49
CA ARG A 116 4.01 9.49 5.42
C ARG A 116 3.20 10.41 6.32
N ASP A 117 2.27 11.13 5.71
CA ASP A 117 1.37 12.08 6.36
C ASP A 117 0.11 12.31 5.49
N SER A 118 -0.70 13.32 5.79
CA SER A 118 -1.96 13.60 5.09
C SER A 118 -1.80 14.03 3.62
N VAL A 119 -0.59 14.43 3.21
CA VAL A 119 -0.31 14.97 1.87
C VAL A 119 0.88 14.31 1.19
N THR A 120 1.57 13.37 1.85
CA THR A 120 2.79 12.73 1.33
C THR A 120 2.63 11.22 1.30
N LEU A 121 2.79 10.65 0.11
CA LEU A 121 2.78 9.22 -0.17
C LEU A 121 4.08 8.84 -0.89
N TYR A 122 4.72 7.76 -0.46
CA TYR A 122 5.79 7.10 -1.21
C TYR A 122 5.26 5.79 -1.79
N PHE A 123 5.77 5.40 -2.96
CA PHE A 123 5.41 4.14 -3.60
C PHE A 123 6.49 3.74 -4.60
N ALA A 124 6.47 2.48 -5.04
CA ALA A 124 7.33 2.00 -6.12
C ALA A 124 6.49 1.84 -7.40
N SER A 125 7.07 2.17 -8.56
CA SER A 125 6.42 2.01 -9.86
C SER A 125 7.44 1.64 -10.95
N ASP A 126 7.01 0.82 -11.91
CA ASP A 126 7.72 0.54 -13.15
C ASP A 126 7.10 1.27 -14.36
N GLY A 127 5.96 1.95 -14.17
CA GLY A 127 5.27 2.68 -15.22
C GLY A 127 5.62 4.18 -15.29
N HIS A 128 6.04 4.80 -14.17
CA HIS A 128 6.59 6.16 -14.17
C HIS A 128 8.02 6.19 -14.72
N PRO A 129 8.48 7.32 -15.34
CA PRO A 129 9.85 7.44 -15.82
C PRO A 129 10.87 7.23 -14.69
N GLY A 130 11.60 6.14 -14.78
CA GLY A 130 12.51 5.64 -13.75
C GLY A 130 13.94 5.43 -14.23
N MET A 131 14.74 4.74 -13.39
CA MET A 131 16.14 4.41 -13.61
C MET A 131 16.35 2.90 -13.82
N GLY A 132 15.44 2.08 -13.28
CA GLY A 132 15.51 0.62 -13.28
C GLY A 132 14.19 -0.04 -13.66
N GLY A 133 13.85 -1.11 -12.96
CA GLY A 133 12.52 -1.72 -12.98
C GLY A 133 11.57 -0.93 -12.10
N LEU A 134 11.29 -1.42 -10.88
CA LEU A 134 10.59 -0.63 -9.89
C LEU A 134 11.52 0.48 -9.35
N ASP A 135 11.04 1.71 -9.36
CA ASP A 135 11.70 2.87 -8.75
C ASP A 135 10.81 3.46 -7.67
N ILE A 136 11.41 4.04 -6.62
CA ILE A 136 10.68 4.74 -5.55
C ILE A 136 10.35 6.16 -5.99
N PHE A 137 9.08 6.52 -5.84
CA PHE A 137 8.53 7.84 -6.09
C PHE A 137 7.97 8.44 -4.81
N LYS A 138 8.02 9.77 -4.75
CA LYS A 138 7.33 10.59 -3.75
C LYS A 138 6.20 11.32 -4.43
N ALA A 139 4.99 11.16 -3.93
CA ALA A 139 3.82 11.94 -4.33
C ALA A 139 3.45 12.94 -3.24
N THR A 140 3.18 14.18 -3.63
CA THR A 140 2.73 15.25 -2.74
C THR A 140 1.39 15.79 -3.23
N LEU A 141 0.38 15.75 -2.37
CA LEU A 141 -0.97 16.26 -2.66
C LEU A 141 -0.97 17.77 -2.48
N ASP A 142 -1.33 18.51 -3.53
CA ASP A 142 -1.42 19.96 -3.48
C ASP A 142 -2.79 20.46 -2.95
N SER A 143 -2.94 21.77 -2.80
CA SER A 143 -4.16 22.39 -2.29
C SER A 143 -5.38 22.25 -3.23
N THR A 144 -5.17 21.83 -4.47
CA THR A 144 -6.25 21.59 -5.46
C THR A 144 -6.71 20.13 -5.44
N GLY A 145 -6.02 19.25 -4.70
CA GLY A 145 -6.29 17.83 -4.65
C GLY A 145 -5.56 17.01 -5.73
N LYS A 146 -4.58 17.62 -6.40
CA LYS A 146 -3.75 16.96 -7.42
C LYS A 146 -2.48 16.39 -6.79
N TRP A 147 -2.10 15.19 -7.20
CA TRP A 147 -0.83 14.59 -6.85
C TRP A 147 0.30 15.05 -7.78
N ASN A 148 1.40 15.50 -7.19
CA ASN A 148 2.64 15.81 -7.88
C ASN A 148 3.65 14.70 -7.56
N VAL A 149 4.06 13.93 -8.57
CA VAL A 149 4.90 12.75 -8.44
C VAL A 149 6.33 13.07 -8.85
N GLU A 150 7.29 12.71 -8.00
CA GLU A 150 8.72 12.92 -8.21
C GLU A 150 9.48 11.61 -8.02
N ASN A 151 10.36 11.26 -8.98
CA ASN A 151 11.32 10.17 -8.82
C ASN A 151 12.36 10.53 -7.75
N MET A 152 12.61 9.63 -6.79
CA MET A 152 13.55 9.87 -5.69
C MET A 152 15.03 9.88 -6.16
N LYS A 153 15.31 9.37 -7.34
CA LYS A 153 16.62 9.34 -7.99
C LYS A 153 17.71 8.68 -7.14
N ALA A 154 18.93 8.65 -7.66
CA ALA A 154 20.09 8.19 -6.91
C ALA A 154 20.38 9.14 -5.72
N PRO A 155 20.77 8.64 -4.55
CA PRO A 155 21.15 7.23 -4.31
C PRO A 155 19.99 6.31 -3.87
N ILE A 156 18.75 6.81 -3.83
CA ILE A 156 17.57 6.00 -3.43
C ILE A 156 17.26 4.97 -4.52
N ASN A 157 17.15 5.42 -5.76
CA ASN A 157 16.89 4.57 -6.91
C ASN A 157 18.18 4.19 -7.65
N SER A 158 18.19 2.98 -8.21
CA SER A 158 19.30 2.36 -8.93
C SER A 158 18.87 1.88 -10.32
N ALA A 159 19.67 1.05 -10.97
CA ALA A 159 19.29 0.36 -12.21
C ALA A 159 18.56 -0.99 -11.96
N GLY A 160 18.32 -1.35 -10.70
CA GLY A 160 17.57 -2.54 -10.28
C GLY A 160 16.13 -2.21 -9.91
N ASP A 161 15.52 -3.07 -9.09
CA ASP A 161 14.22 -2.83 -8.47
C ASP A 161 14.45 -2.22 -7.09
N ASP A 162 13.92 -1.01 -6.89
CA ASP A 162 13.98 -0.26 -5.64
C ASP A 162 12.56 -0.09 -5.07
N PHE A 163 12.31 -0.58 -3.85
CA PHE A 163 10.97 -0.58 -3.27
C PHE A 163 10.99 -0.66 -1.74
N GLY A 164 9.82 -0.48 -1.12
CA GLY A 164 9.60 -0.76 0.30
C GLY A 164 10.13 0.31 1.25
N ILE A 165 10.24 1.57 0.80
CA ILE A 165 10.70 2.67 1.65
C ILE A 165 9.86 2.79 2.92
N THR A 166 10.52 2.96 4.06
CA THR A 166 9.89 3.21 5.35
C THR A 166 10.75 4.18 6.17
N PHE A 167 10.12 4.92 7.08
CA PHE A 167 10.80 5.92 7.91
C PHE A 167 10.69 5.59 9.40
N ALA A 168 11.72 5.94 10.15
CA ALA A 168 11.77 5.78 11.59
C ALA A 168 10.92 6.86 12.30
N GLY A 169 9.62 6.63 12.42
CA GLY A 169 8.68 7.59 12.99
C GLY A 169 8.65 8.90 12.20
N ASN A 170 8.77 10.05 12.86
CA ASN A 170 8.79 11.38 12.20
C ASN A 170 10.18 11.81 11.72
N LYS A 171 11.19 10.93 11.76
CA LYS A 171 12.55 11.26 11.31
C LYS A 171 12.65 11.22 9.80
N GLU A 172 13.61 11.95 9.23
CA GLU A 172 13.96 11.87 7.81
C GLU A 172 14.88 10.67 7.50
N SER A 173 15.20 9.85 8.49
CA SER A 173 15.96 8.60 8.33
C SER A 173 15.03 7.42 8.22
N GLY A 174 15.32 6.51 7.29
CA GLY A 174 14.50 5.33 6.99
C GLY A 174 15.31 4.22 6.34
N PHE A 175 14.60 3.27 5.76
CA PHE A 175 15.14 2.10 5.05
C PHE A 175 14.37 1.92 3.73
N PHE A 176 15.03 1.34 2.77
CA PHE A 176 14.47 0.92 1.46
C PHE A 176 15.25 -0.30 0.95
#